data_01fbe1a5370a36b8d656b224a60f85c3
#
_entry.id   01fbe1a5370a36b8d656b224a60f85c3
#
_cell.length_a   1.000
_cell.length_b   1.000
_cell.length_c   1.000
_cell.angle_alpha   90.00
_cell.angle_beta   90.00
_cell.angle_gamma   90.00
#
_symmetry.space_group_name_H-M   'P 1'
#
loop_
_entity.id
_entity.type
_entity.pdbx_description
1 polymer ?
#
loop_
_entity_poly.entity_id
_entity_poly.type
_entity_poly.pdbx_seq_one_letter_code
_entity_poly.pdbx_strand_id
1 'polypeptide(L)'
;MDDKALFENILQLTKGSSDLYLHGTIESSTENIHAVFCELLTETLKLQHEIYKKMEAKGWYQVEQAEEQKIQQAKQKNSMQ
;
A
#
# COMPACT_ATOMS: atom_id res chain seq x y z
N MET A 1 14.87 4.04 19.02
CA MET A 1 14.24 3.25 17.95
C MET A 1 15.24 3.16 16.80
N ASP A 2 15.54 1.96 16.31
CA ASP A 2 16.45 1.83 15.18
C ASP A 2 15.74 2.17 13.87
N ASP A 3 16.52 2.31 12.81
CA ASP A 3 15.98 2.72 11.52
C ASP A 3 14.99 1.68 10.96
N LYS A 4 15.25 0.42 11.18
CA LYS A 4 14.36 -0.65 10.75
C LYS A 4 12.99 -0.53 11.39
N ALA A 5 12.94 -0.34 12.71
CA ALA A 5 11.68 -0.19 13.44
C ALA A 5 10.93 1.07 13.00
N LEU A 6 11.67 2.16 12.75
CA LEU A 6 11.07 3.40 12.24
C LEU A 6 10.40 3.18 10.88
N PHE A 7 11.09 2.52 9.95
CA PHE A 7 10.53 2.21 8.64
C PHE A 7 9.31 1.28 8.74
N GLU A 8 9.36 0.28 9.62
CA GLU A 8 8.23 -0.62 9.84
C GLU A 8 7.00 0.15 10.36
N ASN A 9 7.21 1.09 11.30
CA ASN A 9 6.13 1.92 11.82
C ASN A 9 5.52 2.82 10.74
N ILE A 10 6.36 3.44 9.92
CA ILE A 10 5.89 4.27 8.81
C ILE A 10 5.07 3.42 7.83
N LEU A 11 5.54 2.22 7.53
CA LEU A 11 4.82 1.31 6.64
C LEU A 11 3.43 0.97 7.18
N GLN A 12 3.31 0.69 8.48
CA GLN A 12 2.01 0.41 9.10
C GLN A 12 1.09 1.63 9.05
N LEU A 13 1.64 2.82 9.26
CA LEU A 13 0.87 4.07 9.16
C LEU A 13 0.34 4.29 7.74
N THR A 14 1.15 4.01 6.71
CA THR A 14 0.69 4.17 5.33
C THR A 14 -0.40 3.16 4.98
N LYS A 15 -0.33 1.95 5.52
CA LYS A 15 -1.39 0.94 5.34
C LYS A 15 -2.71 1.40 5.95
N GLY A 16 -2.68 1.89 7.19
CA GLY A 16 -3.87 2.41 7.86
C GLY A 16 -4.45 3.63 7.16
N SER A 17 -3.60 4.56 6.72
CA SER A 17 -4.02 5.75 5.99
C SER A 17 -4.65 5.39 4.64
N SER A 18 -4.07 4.40 3.94
CA SER A 18 -4.63 3.94 2.66
C SER A 18 -6.03 3.37 2.82
N ASP A 19 -6.26 2.59 3.88
CA ASP A 19 -7.60 2.06 4.18
C ASP A 19 -8.61 3.19 4.43
N LEU A 20 -8.21 4.19 5.21
CA LEU A 20 -9.06 5.34 5.50
C LEU A 20 -9.42 6.11 4.23
N TYR A 21 -8.43 6.39 3.38
CA TYR A 21 -8.65 7.14 2.15
C TYR A 21 -9.47 6.35 1.14
N LEU A 22 -9.30 5.03 1.10
CA LEU A 22 -10.12 4.17 0.26
C LEU A 22 -11.60 4.24 0.68
N HIS A 23 -11.87 4.14 1.98
CA HIS A 23 -13.23 4.28 2.51
C HIS A 23 -13.81 5.65 2.20
N GLY A 24 -13.03 6.71 2.40
CA GLY A 24 -13.46 8.07 2.07
C GLY A 24 -13.80 8.24 0.59
N THR A 25 -13.01 7.62 -0.29
CA THR A 25 -13.23 7.66 -1.73
C THR A 25 -14.56 6.97 -2.09
N ILE A 26 -14.80 5.80 -1.50
CA ILE A 26 -16.02 5.02 -1.78
C ILE A 26 -17.27 5.70 -1.25
N GLU A 27 -17.20 6.28 -0.06
CA GLU A 27 -18.36 6.83 0.65
C GLU A 27 -18.65 8.28 0.34
N SER A 28 -17.72 9.01 -0.29
CA SER A 28 -17.93 10.43 -0.56
C SER A 28 -18.98 10.63 -1.65
N SER A 29 -19.96 11.49 -1.32
CA SER A 29 -21.08 11.77 -2.21
C SER A 29 -20.85 12.99 -3.12
N THR A 30 -19.84 13.81 -2.83
CA THR A 30 -19.52 14.97 -3.65
C THR A 30 -18.27 14.70 -4.48
N GLU A 31 -18.31 15.15 -5.73
CA GLU A 31 -17.23 14.93 -6.69
C GLU A 31 -15.90 15.52 -6.22
N ASN A 32 -15.94 16.73 -5.64
CA ASN A 32 -14.72 17.37 -5.15
C ASN A 32 -14.07 16.62 -3.99
N ILE A 33 -14.87 16.15 -3.04
CA ILE A 33 -14.38 15.37 -1.89
C ILE A 33 -13.85 14.02 -2.37
N HIS A 34 -14.57 13.38 -3.28
CA HIS A 34 -14.12 12.12 -3.88
C HIS A 34 -12.75 12.27 -4.53
N ALA A 35 -12.54 13.34 -5.31
CA ALA A 35 -11.28 13.60 -5.97
C ALA A 35 -10.13 13.81 -4.98
N VAL A 36 -10.37 14.52 -3.88
CA VAL A 36 -9.36 14.73 -2.83
C VAL A 36 -8.96 13.42 -2.17
N PHE A 37 -9.92 12.58 -1.80
CA PHE A 37 -9.61 11.27 -1.20
C PHE A 37 -8.87 10.37 -2.18
N CYS A 38 -9.25 10.39 -3.44
CA CYS A 38 -8.59 9.61 -4.49
C CYS A 38 -7.13 10.04 -4.66
N GLU A 39 -6.86 11.34 -4.65
CA GLU A 39 -5.52 11.90 -4.72
C GLU A 39 -4.68 11.51 -3.50
N LEU A 40 -5.25 11.64 -2.29
CA LEU A 40 -4.57 11.25 -1.05
C LEU A 40 -4.24 9.76 -1.05
N LEU A 41 -5.14 8.92 -1.51
CA LEU A 41 -4.90 7.49 -1.63
C LEU A 41 -3.74 7.21 -2.58
N THR A 42 -3.73 7.85 -3.75
CA THR A 42 -2.68 7.68 -4.75
C THR A 42 -1.31 8.08 -4.20
N GLU A 43 -1.21 9.23 -3.54
CA GLU A 43 0.04 9.71 -2.95
C GLU A 43 0.52 8.78 -1.82
N THR A 44 -0.40 8.30 -0.99
CA THR A 44 -0.06 7.38 0.10
C THR A 44 0.46 6.05 -0.43
N LEU A 45 -0.14 5.53 -1.48
CA LEU A 45 0.31 4.29 -2.12
C LEU A 45 1.70 4.45 -2.76
N LYS A 46 1.98 5.60 -3.37
CA LYS A 46 3.32 5.90 -3.89
C LYS A 46 4.35 5.93 -2.78
N LEU A 47 4.03 6.60 -1.67
CA LEU A 47 4.91 6.67 -0.51
C LEU A 47 5.18 5.27 0.06
N GLN A 48 4.15 4.46 0.19
CA GLN A 48 4.27 3.07 0.66
C GLN A 48 5.23 2.28 -0.23
N HIS A 49 5.10 2.43 -1.53
CA HIS A 49 5.96 1.73 -2.50
C HIS A 49 7.43 2.17 -2.37
N GLU A 50 7.68 3.45 -2.19
CA GLU A 50 9.04 3.97 -1.98
C GLU A 50 9.65 3.44 -0.67
N ILE A 51 8.86 3.36 0.39
CA ILE A 51 9.30 2.80 1.67
C ILE A 51 9.66 1.33 1.50
N TYR A 52 8.84 0.56 0.82
CA TYR A 52 9.13 -0.84 0.50
C TYR A 52 10.45 -1.02 -0.23
N LYS A 53 10.68 -0.20 -1.26
CA LYS A 53 11.94 -0.27 -2.03
C LYS A 53 13.15 0.00 -1.16
N LYS A 54 13.07 1.00 -0.28
CA LYS A 54 14.17 1.33 0.62
C LYS A 54 14.43 0.22 1.63
N MET A 55 13.38 -0.37 2.18
CA MET A 55 13.51 -1.48 3.12
C MET A 55 14.09 -2.72 2.44
N GLU A 56 13.66 -3.01 1.22
CA GLU A 56 14.18 -4.11 0.43
C GLU A 56 15.66 -3.92 0.13
N ALA A 57 16.07 -2.71 -0.27
CA ALA A 57 17.47 -2.39 -0.56
C ALA A 57 18.37 -2.54 0.67
N LYS A 58 17.83 -2.34 1.87
CA LYS A 58 18.54 -2.51 3.13
C LYS A 58 18.45 -3.93 3.68
N GLY A 59 17.72 -4.81 3.02
CA GLY A 59 17.51 -6.18 3.48
C GLY A 59 16.60 -6.30 4.68
N TRP A 60 15.84 -5.26 5.02
CA TRP A 60 14.92 -5.25 6.17
C TRP A 60 13.56 -5.85 5.86
N TYR A 61 13.19 -5.87 4.61
CA TYR A 61 11.93 -6.43 4.17
C TYR A 61 12.21 -7.46 3.09
N GLN A 62 11.97 -8.69 3.44
CA GLN A 62 11.89 -9.75 2.43
C GLN A 62 10.43 -9.87 2.07
N VAL A 63 10.09 -9.46 0.86
CA VAL A 63 8.81 -9.83 0.30
C VAL A 63 8.79 -11.35 0.36
N GLU A 64 7.99 -11.89 1.26
CA GLU A 64 7.90 -13.33 1.37
C GLU A 64 7.51 -13.86 -0.01
N GLN A 65 8.32 -14.75 -0.53
CA GLN A 65 8.02 -15.41 -1.81
C GLN A 65 6.59 -15.94 -1.82
N ALA A 66 6.07 -16.31 -0.64
CA ALA A 66 4.71 -16.76 -0.47
C ALA A 66 3.67 -15.70 -0.86
N GLU A 67 3.89 -14.43 -0.54
CA GLU A 67 2.95 -13.36 -0.93
C GLU A 67 2.99 -13.10 -2.43
N GLU A 68 4.18 -13.06 -3.02
CA GLU A 68 4.31 -12.92 -4.47
C GLU A 68 3.64 -14.09 -5.20
N GLN A 69 3.84 -15.31 -4.72
CA GLN A 69 3.19 -16.49 -5.28
C GLN A 69 1.67 -16.40 -5.19
N LYS A 70 1.14 -15.93 -4.06
CA LYS A 70 -0.30 -15.74 -3.89
C LYS A 70 -0.85 -14.70 -4.85
N ILE A 71 -0.15 -13.59 -5.05
CA ILE A 71 -0.54 -12.56 -5.99
C ILE A 71 -0.52 -13.10 -7.42
N GLN A 72 0.53 -13.83 -7.79
CA GLN A 72 0.63 -14.44 -9.11
C GLN A 72 -0.46 -15.49 -9.34
N GLN A 73 -0.74 -16.32 -8.35
CA GLN A 73 -1.81 -17.30 -8.43
C GLN A 73 -3.18 -16.63 -8.59
N ALA A 74 -3.43 -15.54 -7.88
CA ALA A 74 -4.67 -14.79 -8.02
C ALA A 74 -4.79 -14.19 -9.43
N LYS A 75 -3.69 -13.65 -9.97
CA LYS A 75 -3.66 -13.12 -11.32
C LYS A 75 -3.90 -14.22 -12.36
N GLN A 76 -3.30 -15.39 -12.19
CA GLN A 76 -3.50 -16.52 -13.08
C GLN A 76 -4.95 -17.01 -13.05
N LYS A 77 -5.55 -17.13 -11.86
CA LYS A 77 -6.95 -17.50 -11.71
C LYS A 77 -7.88 -16.52 -12.44
N ASN A 78 -7.62 -15.24 -12.31
CA ASN A 78 -8.44 -14.21 -12.95
C ASN A 78 -8.26 -14.19 -14.46
N SER A 79 -7.06 -14.52 -14.96
CA SER A 79 -6.80 -14.57 -16.39
C SER A 79 -7.33 -15.83 -17.06
N MET A 80 -7.62 -16.88 -16.29
CA MET A 80 -8.19 -18.14 -16.79
C MET A 80 -9.72 -18.13 -16.83
N GLN A 81 -10.33 -17.08 -16.32
CA GLN A 81 -11.77 -16.87 -16.38
C GLN A 81 -12.12 -15.93 -17.54
#